data_a7f6eb3d75692824cee528282d99f016
#
_entry.id   a7f6eb3d75692824cee528282d99f016
#
_cell.length_a   1.000
_cell.length_b   1.000
_cell.length_c   1.000
_cell.angle_alpha   90.00
_cell.angle_beta   90.00
_cell.angle_gamma   90.00
#
_symmetry.space_group_name_H-M   'P 1'
#
loop_
_entity.id
_entity.type
_entity.pdbx_description
1 polymer ?
#
loop_
_entity_poly.entity_id
_entity_poly.type
_entity_poly.pdbx_seq_one_letter_code
_entity_poly.pdbx_strand_id
1 'polypeptide(L)'
;GEPLMQAPFVREYFRLCRENGVHTALDTSGIYCNPLALSVLDYTDLALLDIKTINLELHPRLTGMPGDNPRRFLDELEAKGIPVWIRHVVVPGLTDNDADLNALGLYLSKYRTVEKIEVLPYHTLGAFKYEKMGISYSLEGVAPLSDEALSRAKEVLGKYKKCD
;
A
#
# COMPACT_ATOMS: atom_id res chain seq x y z
N GLY A 1 10.84 3.59 -6.24
CA GLY A 1 10.99 2.14 -6.39
C GLY A 1 10.67 1.40 -5.10
N GLU A 2 10.67 0.07 -5.17
CA GLU A 2 10.37 -0.79 -4.02
C GLU A 2 11.64 -0.99 -3.17
N PRO A 3 11.71 -0.51 -1.91
CA PRO A 3 12.92 -0.58 -1.09
C PRO A 3 13.33 -2.02 -0.73
N LEU A 4 12.35 -2.93 -0.61
CA LEU A 4 12.61 -4.32 -0.23
C LEU A 4 13.30 -5.16 -1.33
N MET A 5 13.44 -4.62 -2.54
CA MET A 5 14.35 -5.17 -3.54
C MET A 5 15.83 -5.13 -3.07
N GLN A 6 16.15 -4.22 -2.16
CA GLN A 6 17.46 -4.05 -1.56
C GLN A 6 17.42 -4.24 -0.04
N ALA A 7 16.68 -5.24 0.40
CA ALA A 7 16.41 -5.49 1.81
C ALA A 7 17.67 -5.53 2.70
N PRO A 8 18.83 -6.12 2.29
CA PRO A 8 20.06 -6.09 3.10
C PRO A 8 20.53 -4.67 3.38
N PHE A 9 20.50 -3.79 2.37
CA PHE A 9 20.89 -2.39 2.52
C PHE A 9 19.91 -1.64 3.41
N VAL A 10 18.60 -1.76 3.16
CA VAL A 10 17.58 -1.08 3.96
C VAL A 10 17.61 -1.53 5.42
N ARG A 11 17.80 -2.82 5.67
CA ARG A 11 17.92 -3.36 7.02
C ARG A 11 19.09 -2.73 7.78
N GLU A 12 20.27 -2.68 7.16
CA GLU A 12 21.46 -2.09 7.78
C GLU A 12 21.30 -0.58 7.98
N TYR A 13 20.72 0.11 7.00
CA TYR A 13 20.42 1.53 7.11
C TYR A 13 19.45 1.83 8.28
N PHE A 14 18.36 1.07 8.40
CA PHE A 14 17.39 1.23 9.50
C PHE A 14 18.01 0.88 10.86
N ARG A 15 18.86 -0.16 10.90
CA ARG A 15 19.60 -0.50 12.13
C ARG A 15 20.43 0.70 12.61
N LEU A 16 21.20 1.32 11.72
CA LEU A 16 22.00 2.50 12.04
C LEU A 16 21.14 3.71 12.43
N CYS A 17 20.04 3.95 11.75
CA CYS A 17 19.07 4.99 12.12
C CYS A 17 18.61 4.79 13.58
N ARG A 18 18.18 3.58 13.92
CA ARG A 18 17.66 3.25 15.24
C ARG A 18 18.72 3.37 16.34
N GLU A 19 19.96 2.95 16.08
CA GLU A 19 21.09 3.14 17.00
C GLU A 19 21.40 4.62 17.30
N ASN A 20 21.05 5.51 16.36
CA ASN A 20 21.21 6.95 16.51
C ASN A 20 19.91 7.67 16.93
N GLY A 21 18.89 6.93 17.37
CA GLY A 21 17.61 7.51 17.83
C GLY A 21 16.76 8.13 16.73
N VAL A 22 16.98 7.75 15.45
CA VAL A 22 16.22 8.23 14.30
C VAL A 22 15.07 7.27 14.02
N HIS A 23 13.85 7.79 13.99
CA HIS A 23 12.64 7.03 13.65
C HIS A 23 12.67 6.55 12.21
N THR A 24 12.28 5.30 11.97
CA THR A 24 12.28 4.66 10.65
C THR A 24 10.88 4.41 10.14
N ALA A 25 10.62 4.76 8.89
CA ALA A 25 9.36 4.49 8.22
C ALA A 25 9.61 3.76 6.89
N LEU A 26 9.01 2.58 6.75
CA LEU A 26 9.11 1.74 5.55
C LEU A 26 7.91 1.98 4.64
N ASP A 27 8.14 2.59 3.47
CA ASP A 27 7.12 2.75 2.41
C ASP A 27 7.28 1.61 1.40
N THR A 28 6.33 0.68 1.33
CA THR A 28 6.43 -0.56 0.54
C THR A 28 5.09 -1.03 0.00
N SER A 29 5.14 -1.74 -1.12
CA SER A 29 3.98 -2.50 -1.64
C SER A 29 3.76 -3.84 -0.92
N GLY A 30 4.71 -4.29 -0.09
CA GLY A 30 4.66 -5.58 0.58
C GLY A 30 4.80 -6.78 -0.36
N ILE A 31 5.12 -6.57 -1.65
CA ILE A 31 5.22 -7.65 -2.64
C ILE A 31 6.38 -8.61 -2.35
N TYR A 32 7.42 -8.12 -1.71
CA TYR A 32 8.54 -8.93 -1.24
C TYR A 32 8.28 -9.37 0.21
N CYS A 33 7.77 -10.58 0.39
CA CYS A 33 7.43 -11.16 1.69
C CYS A 33 8.25 -12.44 1.94
N ASN A 34 9.57 -12.36 1.73
CA ASN A 34 10.51 -13.43 2.03
C ASN A 34 11.28 -13.13 3.35
N PRO A 35 11.99 -14.11 3.95
CA PRO A 35 12.67 -13.89 5.23
C PRO A 35 13.63 -12.71 5.24
N LEU A 36 14.33 -12.43 4.13
CA LEU A 36 15.26 -11.32 4.03
C LEU A 36 14.52 -9.96 4.06
N ALA A 37 13.43 -9.82 3.30
CA ALA A 37 12.58 -8.63 3.32
C ALA A 37 11.96 -8.42 4.71
N LEU A 38 11.46 -9.49 5.32
CA LEU A 38 10.86 -9.43 6.66
C LEU A 38 11.86 -9.07 7.76
N SER A 39 13.16 -9.33 7.57
CA SER A 39 14.19 -8.93 8.53
C SER A 39 14.38 -7.41 8.66
N VAL A 40 13.89 -6.62 7.68
CA VAL A 40 13.86 -5.14 7.75
C VAL A 40 12.94 -4.68 8.86
N LEU A 41 11.86 -5.44 9.11
CA LEU A 41 10.84 -5.10 10.11
C LEU A 41 11.39 -5.06 11.55
N ASP A 42 12.52 -5.74 11.82
CA ASP A 42 13.16 -5.71 13.14
C ASP A 42 13.66 -4.30 13.53
N TYR A 43 13.80 -3.42 12.55
CA TYR A 43 14.28 -2.03 12.71
C TYR A 43 13.29 -1.00 12.15
N THR A 44 12.04 -1.40 11.90
CA THR A 44 10.98 -0.53 11.36
C THR A 44 10.06 -0.05 12.49
N ASP A 45 9.89 1.25 12.63
CA ASP A 45 9.01 1.85 13.64
C ASP A 45 7.60 2.15 13.09
N LEU A 46 7.46 2.32 11.78
CA LEU A 46 6.20 2.56 11.08
C LEU A 46 6.26 1.93 9.68
N ALA A 47 5.19 1.31 9.22
CA ALA A 47 5.04 0.88 7.84
C ALA A 47 3.96 1.71 7.13
N LEU A 48 4.30 2.24 5.93
CA LEU A 48 3.33 2.74 4.96
C LEU A 48 3.15 1.63 3.93
N LEU A 49 2.01 0.93 4.01
CA LEU A 49 1.77 -0.24 3.18
C LEU A 49 0.74 0.05 2.10
N ASP A 50 1.16 -0.10 0.85
CA ASP A 50 0.27 0.01 -0.30
C ASP A 50 -0.62 -1.23 -0.45
N ILE A 51 -1.92 -1.12 -0.21
CA ILE A 51 -2.91 -2.14 -0.56
C ILE A 51 -3.68 -1.67 -1.79
N LYS A 52 -3.36 -2.22 -2.95
CA LYS A 52 -3.97 -1.82 -4.23
C LYS A 52 -5.40 -2.33 -4.38
N THR A 53 -5.67 -3.53 -3.93
CA THR A 53 -6.98 -4.15 -3.80
C THR A 53 -6.88 -5.41 -2.94
N ILE A 54 -7.98 -5.80 -2.31
CA ILE A 54 -8.10 -7.11 -1.64
C ILE A 54 -8.69 -8.17 -2.55
N ASN A 55 -9.14 -7.80 -3.75
CA ASN A 55 -9.61 -8.74 -4.74
C ASN A 55 -8.42 -9.40 -5.44
N LEU A 56 -8.19 -10.71 -5.17
CA LEU A 56 -7.04 -11.45 -5.70
C LEU A 56 -7.08 -11.63 -7.23
N GLU A 57 -8.27 -11.59 -7.84
CA GLU A 57 -8.41 -11.68 -9.30
C GLU A 57 -8.10 -10.32 -9.97
N LEU A 58 -8.44 -9.22 -9.30
CA LEU A 58 -8.17 -7.87 -9.78
C LEU A 58 -6.70 -7.47 -9.59
N HIS A 59 -6.04 -7.94 -8.52
CA HIS A 59 -4.68 -7.52 -8.16
C HIS A 59 -3.66 -7.72 -9.29
N PRO A 60 -3.57 -8.88 -9.98
CA PRO A 60 -2.65 -9.05 -11.11
C PRO A 60 -2.95 -8.14 -12.29
N ARG A 61 -4.21 -7.78 -12.51
CA ARG A 61 -4.60 -6.86 -13.59
C ARG A 61 -4.14 -5.42 -13.29
N LEU A 62 -4.13 -5.03 -12.01
CA LEU A 62 -3.68 -3.69 -11.59
C LEU A 62 -2.16 -3.57 -11.51
N THR A 63 -1.47 -4.63 -11.09
CA THR A 63 -0.07 -4.55 -10.66
C THR A 63 0.87 -5.44 -11.47
N GLY A 64 0.35 -6.39 -12.24
CA GLY A 64 1.14 -7.44 -12.89
C GLY A 64 1.66 -8.53 -11.92
N MET A 65 1.29 -8.47 -10.64
CA MET A 65 1.80 -9.36 -9.57
C MET A 65 0.66 -9.98 -8.76
N PRO A 66 0.84 -11.20 -8.19
CA PRO A 66 -0.14 -11.80 -7.27
C PRO A 66 -0.37 -10.94 -6.02
N GLY A 67 -1.60 -10.96 -5.48
CA GLY A 67 -2.01 -10.14 -4.33
C GLY A 67 -1.77 -10.76 -2.95
N ASP A 68 -1.24 -11.99 -2.87
CA ASP A 68 -1.10 -12.70 -1.60
C ASP A 68 -0.02 -12.12 -0.70
N ASN A 69 1.12 -11.69 -1.28
CA ASN A 69 2.25 -11.19 -0.50
C ASN A 69 1.95 -9.90 0.28
N PRO A 70 1.28 -8.86 -0.26
CA PRO A 70 0.90 -7.69 0.52
C PRO A 70 0.03 -8.04 1.74
N ARG A 71 -0.87 -9.04 1.62
CA ARG A 71 -1.68 -9.51 2.74
C ARG A 71 -0.83 -10.19 3.81
N ARG A 72 0.03 -11.14 3.40
CA ARG A 72 0.98 -11.80 4.30
C ARG A 72 1.92 -10.81 4.98
N PHE A 73 2.35 -9.78 4.25
CA PHE A 73 3.19 -8.73 4.81
C PHE A 73 2.45 -7.93 5.91
N LEU A 74 1.16 -7.66 5.71
CA LEU A 74 0.32 -7.04 6.74
C LEU A 74 0.15 -7.96 7.97
N ASP A 75 -0.01 -9.27 7.77
CA ASP A 75 -0.06 -10.25 8.87
C ASP A 75 1.24 -10.24 9.69
N GLU A 76 2.41 -10.14 9.04
CA GLU A 76 3.71 -10.04 9.72
C GLU A 76 3.87 -8.73 10.51
N LEU A 77 3.37 -7.60 9.96
CA LEU A 77 3.35 -6.32 10.67
C LEU A 77 2.46 -6.39 11.92
N GLU A 78 1.27 -7.00 11.82
CA GLU A 78 0.38 -7.23 12.96
C GLU A 78 1.04 -8.11 14.01
N ALA A 79 1.67 -9.22 13.59
CA ALA A 79 2.35 -10.15 14.50
C ALA A 79 3.50 -9.49 15.27
N LYS A 80 4.21 -8.54 14.64
CA LYS A 80 5.29 -7.77 15.25
C LYS A 80 4.80 -6.54 16.03
N GLY A 81 3.53 -6.18 15.95
CA GLY A 81 2.96 -5.00 16.59
C GLY A 81 3.46 -3.67 16.00
N ILE A 82 3.88 -3.67 14.74
CA ILE A 82 4.38 -2.46 14.06
C ILE A 82 3.20 -1.63 13.59
N PRO A 83 3.12 -0.32 13.93
CA PRO A 83 2.10 0.59 13.42
C PRO A 83 2.09 0.64 11.90
N VAL A 84 0.88 0.67 11.31
CA VAL A 84 0.69 0.66 9.85
C VAL A 84 -0.23 1.79 9.42
N TRP A 85 0.21 2.54 8.43
CA TRP A 85 -0.66 3.40 7.63
C TRP A 85 -0.87 2.71 6.28
N ILE A 86 -2.13 2.39 6.00
CA ILE A 86 -2.49 1.82 4.70
C ILE A 86 -2.59 2.94 3.68
N ARG A 87 -2.00 2.75 2.51
CA ARG A 87 -2.14 3.65 1.36
C ARG A 87 -2.95 2.94 0.29
N HIS A 88 -4.08 3.55 -0.07
CA HIS A 88 -5.00 2.99 -1.07
C HIS A 88 -5.28 4.01 -2.17
N VAL A 89 -4.83 3.70 -3.38
CA VAL A 89 -5.11 4.52 -4.56
C VAL A 89 -6.46 4.11 -5.13
N VAL A 90 -7.40 5.05 -5.18
CA VAL A 90 -8.73 4.85 -5.77
C VAL A 90 -8.68 5.17 -7.26
N VAL A 91 -8.88 4.14 -8.07
CA VAL A 91 -8.83 4.21 -9.54
C VAL A 91 -10.25 4.12 -10.10
N PRO A 92 -10.71 5.12 -10.88
CA PRO A 92 -12.05 5.11 -11.49
C PRO A 92 -12.34 3.85 -12.30
N GLY A 93 -13.50 3.25 -12.03
CA GLY A 93 -13.98 2.05 -12.71
C GLY A 93 -13.27 0.74 -12.32
N LEU A 94 -12.30 0.79 -11.39
CA LEU A 94 -11.53 -0.38 -10.96
C LEU A 94 -11.59 -0.61 -9.45
N THR A 95 -11.31 0.41 -8.64
CA THR A 95 -11.27 0.28 -7.17
C THR A 95 -12.15 1.30 -6.45
N ASP A 96 -12.97 2.05 -7.17
CA ASP A 96 -13.81 3.16 -6.68
C ASP A 96 -15.24 2.75 -6.31
N ASN A 97 -15.63 1.48 -6.51
CA ASN A 97 -16.95 1.01 -6.17
C ASN A 97 -17.12 0.72 -4.67
N ASP A 98 -18.31 1.00 -4.13
CA ASP A 98 -18.58 0.87 -2.70
C ASP A 98 -18.41 -0.56 -2.16
N ALA A 99 -18.67 -1.57 -2.97
CA ALA A 99 -18.56 -2.98 -2.54
C ALA A 99 -17.11 -3.32 -2.22
N ASP A 100 -16.16 -2.95 -3.11
CA ASP A 100 -14.74 -3.18 -2.91
C ASP A 100 -14.17 -2.33 -1.78
N LEU A 101 -14.59 -1.05 -1.67
CA LEU A 101 -14.19 -0.17 -0.58
C LEU A 101 -14.68 -0.69 0.79
N ASN A 102 -15.94 -1.13 0.89
CA ASN A 102 -16.43 -1.74 2.12
C ASN A 102 -15.73 -3.05 2.45
N ALA A 103 -15.47 -3.89 1.45
CA ALA A 103 -14.73 -5.14 1.65
C ALA A 103 -13.30 -4.86 2.13
N LEU A 104 -12.62 -3.86 1.57
CA LEU A 104 -11.29 -3.41 2.03
C LEU A 104 -11.35 -2.92 3.47
N GLY A 105 -12.29 -2.03 3.80
CA GLY A 105 -12.47 -1.52 5.14
C GLY A 105 -12.72 -2.62 6.18
N LEU A 106 -13.61 -3.57 5.86
CA LEU A 106 -13.90 -4.72 6.70
C LEU A 106 -12.67 -5.64 6.87
N TYR A 107 -11.88 -5.84 5.81
CA TYR A 107 -10.62 -6.58 5.89
C TYR A 107 -9.63 -5.90 6.84
N LEU A 108 -9.40 -4.60 6.69
CA LEU A 108 -8.46 -3.82 7.47
C LEU A 108 -8.89 -3.62 8.93
N SER A 109 -10.20 -3.64 9.23
CA SER A 109 -10.70 -3.48 10.59
C SER A 109 -10.26 -4.58 11.56
N LYS A 110 -9.81 -5.73 11.04
CA LYS A 110 -9.32 -6.87 11.83
C LYS A 110 -7.92 -6.64 12.42
N TYR A 111 -7.15 -5.71 11.86
CA TYR A 111 -5.77 -5.44 12.25
C TYR A 111 -5.71 -4.30 13.26
N ARG A 112 -5.14 -4.54 14.43
CA ARG A 112 -5.00 -3.53 15.50
C ARG A 112 -3.91 -2.52 15.18
N THR A 113 -2.87 -2.98 14.49
CA THR A 113 -1.73 -2.14 14.10
C THR A 113 -2.05 -1.15 12.98
N VAL A 114 -3.14 -1.35 12.23
CA VAL A 114 -3.59 -0.40 11.22
C VAL A 114 -4.21 0.82 11.92
N GLU A 115 -3.47 1.93 11.94
CA GLU A 115 -3.87 3.18 12.59
C GLU A 115 -4.76 4.05 11.72
N LYS A 116 -4.46 4.09 10.41
CA LYS A 116 -5.24 4.89 9.45
C LYS A 116 -5.15 4.36 8.03
N ILE A 117 -6.04 4.85 7.18
CA ILE A 117 -6.03 4.65 5.73
C ILE A 117 -5.83 6.02 5.06
N GLU A 118 -4.77 6.15 4.27
CA GLU A 118 -4.56 7.28 3.37
C GLU A 118 -5.21 6.95 2.03
N VAL A 119 -6.31 7.63 1.73
CA VAL A 119 -7.05 7.47 0.48
C VAL A 119 -6.48 8.43 -0.54
N LEU A 120 -5.81 7.89 -1.54
CA LEU A 120 -5.09 8.64 -2.56
C LEU A 120 -5.88 8.66 -3.87
N PRO A 121 -6.12 9.83 -4.48
CA PRO A 121 -6.75 9.88 -5.78
C PRO A 121 -5.82 9.38 -6.87
N TYR A 122 -6.33 8.57 -7.80
CA TYR A 122 -5.62 8.26 -9.03
C TYR A 122 -5.39 9.53 -9.84
N HIS A 123 -4.18 9.68 -10.37
CA HIS A 123 -3.77 10.76 -11.27
C HIS A 123 -2.81 10.26 -12.36
N THR A 124 -2.72 10.96 -13.46
CA THR A 124 -1.94 10.56 -14.65
C THR A 124 -0.48 11.03 -14.63
N LEU A 125 -0.01 11.67 -13.54
CA LEU A 125 1.33 12.25 -13.45
C LEU A 125 2.48 11.23 -13.65
N GLY A 126 2.21 9.92 -13.48
CA GLY A 126 3.20 8.86 -13.71
C GLY A 126 3.22 8.32 -15.15
N ALA A 127 2.21 8.61 -15.97
CA ALA A 127 2.04 8.00 -17.30
C ALA A 127 3.24 8.24 -18.23
N PHE A 128 3.81 9.46 -18.22
CA PHE A 128 4.98 9.80 -19.03
C PHE A 128 6.20 8.90 -18.79
N LYS A 129 6.32 8.26 -17.62
CA LYS A 129 7.42 7.34 -17.32
C LYS A 129 7.29 6.06 -18.13
N TYR A 130 6.07 5.57 -18.31
CA TYR A 130 5.79 4.39 -19.11
C TYR A 130 6.13 4.65 -20.59
N GLU A 131 5.72 5.82 -21.11
CA GLU A 131 6.08 6.26 -22.46
C GLU A 131 7.61 6.31 -22.64
N LYS A 132 8.33 6.94 -21.71
CA LYS A 132 9.80 7.01 -21.76
C LYS A 132 10.50 5.65 -21.68
N MET A 133 9.89 4.68 -21.02
CA MET A 133 10.40 3.31 -20.92
C MET A 133 9.96 2.41 -22.07
N GLY A 134 9.12 2.90 -22.99
CA GLY A 134 8.54 2.10 -24.08
C GLY A 134 7.60 0.99 -23.58
N ILE A 135 6.97 1.20 -22.41
CA ILE A 135 6.06 0.24 -21.76
C ILE A 135 4.63 0.76 -21.91
N SER A 136 3.70 -0.12 -22.33
CA SER A 136 2.27 0.21 -22.41
C SER A 136 1.73 0.54 -21.02
N TYR A 137 0.99 1.66 -20.91
CA TYR A 137 0.35 2.08 -19.68
C TYR A 137 -1.03 1.42 -19.53
N SER A 138 -1.19 0.54 -18.55
CA SER A 138 -2.41 -0.27 -18.37
C SER A 138 -3.66 0.56 -18.03
N LEU A 139 -3.50 1.80 -17.59
CA LEU A 139 -4.59 2.73 -17.25
C LEU A 139 -4.71 3.86 -18.28
N GLU A 140 -4.29 3.63 -19.53
CA GLU A 140 -4.44 4.60 -20.61
C GLU A 140 -5.92 4.93 -20.83
N GLY A 141 -6.25 6.21 -20.91
CA GLY A 141 -7.62 6.69 -21.05
C GLY A 141 -8.44 6.77 -19.75
N VAL A 142 -7.93 6.28 -18.63
CA VAL A 142 -8.59 6.46 -17.32
C VAL A 142 -8.40 7.89 -16.86
N ALA A 143 -9.52 8.60 -16.61
CA ALA A 143 -9.49 9.97 -16.10
C ALA A 143 -9.00 9.99 -14.62
N PRO A 144 -8.39 11.10 -14.16
CA PRO A 144 -8.13 11.30 -12.73
C PRO A 144 -9.40 11.18 -11.89
N LEU A 145 -9.26 10.74 -10.64
CA LEU A 145 -10.39 10.63 -9.71
C LEU A 145 -10.94 12.02 -9.39
N SER A 146 -12.28 12.16 -9.37
CA SER A 146 -12.92 13.42 -8.97
C SER A 146 -12.88 13.62 -7.45
N ASP A 147 -13.00 14.89 -6.99
CA ASP A 147 -13.03 15.22 -5.56
C ASP A 147 -14.25 14.60 -4.86
N GLU A 148 -15.39 14.50 -5.57
CA GLU A 148 -16.60 13.85 -5.04
C GLU A 148 -16.38 12.35 -4.82
N ALA A 149 -15.75 11.67 -5.79
CA ALA A 149 -15.44 10.25 -5.66
C ALA A 149 -14.40 9.99 -4.57
N LEU A 150 -13.40 10.87 -4.43
CA LEU A 150 -12.43 10.81 -3.34
C LEU A 150 -13.12 10.98 -1.97
N SER A 151 -14.01 11.98 -1.84
CA SER A 151 -14.75 12.24 -0.61
C SER A 151 -15.63 11.04 -0.23
N ARG A 152 -16.32 10.44 -1.22
CA ARG A 152 -17.11 9.22 -1.02
C ARG A 152 -16.27 8.05 -0.57
N ALA A 153 -15.11 7.81 -1.19
CA ALA A 153 -14.21 6.73 -0.79
C ALA A 153 -13.71 6.89 0.66
N LYS A 154 -13.35 8.11 1.06
CA LYS A 154 -13.00 8.45 2.45
C LYS A 154 -14.16 8.21 3.41
N GLU A 155 -15.39 8.59 3.05
CA GLU A 155 -16.58 8.33 3.87
C GLU A 155 -16.82 6.82 4.08
N VAL A 156 -16.72 6.02 3.00
CA VAL A 156 -16.93 4.57 3.08
C VAL A 156 -15.86 3.92 3.97
N LEU A 157 -14.58 4.19 3.72
CA LEU A 157 -13.48 3.60 4.49
C LEU A 157 -13.41 4.12 5.92
N GLY A 158 -13.81 5.38 6.14
CA GLY A 158 -13.86 6.03 7.46
C GLY A 158 -14.79 5.36 8.47
N LYS A 159 -15.72 4.52 8.01
CA LYS A 159 -16.58 3.68 8.88
C LYS A 159 -15.79 2.58 9.61
N TYR A 160 -14.62 2.24 9.11
CA TYR A 160 -13.81 1.10 9.59
C TYR A 160 -12.53 1.53 10.30
N LYS A 161 -11.85 2.54 9.76
CA LYS A 161 -10.58 3.10 10.29
C LYS A 161 -10.55 4.59 10.04
N LYS A 162 -9.70 5.32 10.79
CA LYS A 162 -9.43 6.73 10.51
C LYS A 162 -8.96 6.88 9.05
N CYS A 163 -9.55 7.82 8.32
CA CYS A 163 -9.16 8.15 6.94
C CYS A 163 -8.65 9.58 6.84
N ASP A 164 -7.55 9.74 6.09
CA ASP A 164 -6.96 11.03 5.72
C ASP A 164 -7.00 11.22 4.21
#